data_0c2bb46ded823638095efaacb565a44c
#
_entry.id   0c2bb46ded823638095efaacb565a44c
#
_cell.length_a   1.000
_cell.length_b   1.000
_cell.length_c   1.000
_cell.angle_alpha   90.00
_cell.angle_beta   90.00
_cell.angle_gamma   90.00
#
_symmetry.space_group_name_H-M   'P 1'
#
loop_
_entity.id
_entity.type
_entity.pdbx_description
1 polymer ?
#
loop_
_entity_poly.entity_id
_entity_poly.type
_entity_poly.pdbx_seq_one_letter_code
_entity_poly.pdbx_strand_id
1 'polypeptide(L)'
;MKNLFTLLATSLALTTLQAQPLPYYQDAYNESGEDLREALYDIIKVHTRLTYSSSNTDTWDVLKVSDKDTTNTSNVCLIYAGVSVDGPQEYNNGQGWNREHVWPRSLGNFGTSQGVGTDVHNLKPADGGLNSLRSNHEYDDLGTTGNAVNYNGSATGNTYNGSAGLFEPRDKVKGDLALSFYIWICVMKERERSPIWLYKKR
;
A
#
# COMPACT_ATOMS: atom_id res chain seq x y z
N MET A 1 -60.56 -29.89 1.21
CA MET A 1 -59.42 -29.32 1.93
C MET A 1 -58.38 -28.87 0.90
N LYS A 2 -58.25 -27.57 0.68
CA LYS A 2 -57.34 -27.00 -0.32
C LYS A 2 -56.10 -26.52 0.42
N ASN A 3 -54.96 -27.15 0.16
CA ASN A 3 -53.67 -26.74 0.74
C ASN A 3 -53.16 -25.52 -0.03
N LEU A 4 -53.08 -24.39 0.66
CA LEU A 4 -52.52 -23.15 0.17
C LEU A 4 -50.99 -23.17 0.46
N PHE A 5 -50.17 -23.38 -0.58
CA PHE A 5 -48.73 -23.23 -0.48
C PHE A 5 -48.39 -21.75 -0.56
N THR A 6 -47.96 -21.16 0.54
CA THR A 6 -47.44 -19.81 0.57
C THR A 6 -45.95 -19.84 0.15
N LEU A 7 -45.65 -19.33 -1.03
CA LEU A 7 -44.30 -19.16 -1.52
C LEU A 7 -43.70 -17.94 -0.81
N LEU A 8 -42.73 -18.16 0.07
CA LEU A 8 -41.96 -17.09 0.71
C LEU A 8 -40.84 -16.68 -0.24
N ALA A 9 -41.00 -15.58 -0.96
CA ALA A 9 -39.95 -15.00 -1.79
C ALA A 9 -39.00 -14.22 -0.90
N THR A 10 -37.83 -14.80 -0.58
CA THR A 10 -36.72 -14.09 0.04
C THR A 10 -36.04 -13.23 -1.01
N SER A 11 -36.28 -11.94 -0.96
CA SER A 11 -35.52 -10.96 -1.75
C SER A 11 -34.10 -10.88 -1.20
N LEU A 12 -33.15 -11.43 -1.95
CA LEU A 12 -31.72 -11.25 -1.69
C LEU A 12 -31.37 -9.81 -2.09
N ALA A 13 -31.24 -8.92 -1.12
CA ALA A 13 -30.72 -7.58 -1.36
C ALA A 13 -29.24 -7.71 -1.74
N LEU A 14 -28.93 -7.62 -3.04
CA LEU A 14 -27.57 -7.38 -3.50
C LEU A 14 -27.17 -5.98 -3.03
N THR A 15 -26.42 -5.89 -1.95
CA THR A 15 -25.65 -4.68 -1.63
C THR A 15 -24.58 -4.55 -2.70
N THR A 16 -24.80 -3.70 -3.69
CA THR A 16 -23.74 -3.28 -4.61
C THR A 16 -22.69 -2.55 -3.77
N LEU A 17 -21.49 -3.14 -3.64
CA LEU A 17 -20.33 -2.36 -3.24
C LEU A 17 -20.20 -1.23 -4.26
N GLN A 18 -20.60 -0.03 -3.88
CA GLN A 18 -20.29 1.16 -4.67
C GLN A 18 -18.80 1.47 -4.47
N ALA A 19 -17.98 0.88 -5.33
CA ALA A 19 -16.70 1.48 -5.64
C ALA A 19 -16.94 2.91 -6.12
N GLN A 20 -16.07 3.83 -5.78
CA GLN A 20 -16.06 5.27 -6.12
C GLN A 20 -17.17 5.76 -7.09
N PRO A 21 -17.75 6.95 -6.91
CA PRO A 21 -18.81 7.45 -7.78
C PRO A 21 -18.39 7.37 -9.25
N LEU A 22 -19.24 6.83 -10.11
CA LEU A 22 -19.03 6.75 -11.56
C LEU A 22 -18.42 8.02 -12.18
N PRO A 23 -18.79 9.26 -11.76
CA PRO A 23 -18.18 10.48 -12.30
C PRO A 23 -16.69 10.62 -12.04
N TYR A 24 -16.15 10.03 -10.96
CA TYR A 24 -14.74 10.21 -10.61
C TYR A 24 -13.78 9.57 -11.62
N TYR A 25 -14.16 8.43 -12.19
CA TYR A 25 -13.34 7.70 -13.18
C TYR A 25 -13.87 7.83 -14.61
N GLN A 26 -14.78 8.76 -14.88
CA GLN A 26 -15.45 8.84 -16.18
C GLN A 26 -14.47 9.05 -17.33
N ASP A 27 -13.44 9.86 -17.12
CA ASP A 27 -12.42 10.16 -18.13
C ASP A 27 -11.48 8.98 -18.41
N ALA A 28 -11.43 7.98 -17.52
CA ALA A 28 -10.67 6.74 -17.69
C ALA A 28 -11.55 5.58 -18.22
N TYR A 29 -12.85 5.79 -18.41
CA TYR A 29 -13.76 4.73 -18.81
C TYR A 29 -13.55 4.34 -20.26
N ASN A 30 -13.36 3.05 -20.52
CA ASN A 30 -13.01 2.46 -21.82
C ASN A 30 -11.60 2.81 -22.35
N GLU A 31 -10.78 3.51 -21.58
CA GLU A 31 -9.39 3.74 -21.94
C GLU A 31 -8.54 2.49 -21.65
N SER A 32 -7.41 2.36 -22.33
CA SER A 32 -6.47 1.25 -22.15
C SER A 32 -5.02 1.69 -22.40
N GLY A 33 -4.07 0.90 -21.93
CA GLY A 33 -2.64 1.17 -22.15
C GLY A 33 -2.21 2.55 -21.63
N GLU A 34 -1.54 3.32 -22.47
CA GLU A 34 -1.02 4.63 -22.11
C GLU A 34 -2.14 5.67 -21.91
N ASP A 35 -3.21 5.61 -22.71
CA ASP A 35 -4.35 6.54 -22.58
C ASP A 35 -5.05 6.35 -21.23
N LEU A 36 -5.22 5.12 -20.77
CA LEU A 36 -5.73 4.84 -19.42
C LEU A 36 -4.80 5.43 -18.35
N ARG A 37 -3.48 5.27 -18.51
CA ARG A 37 -2.52 5.82 -17.56
C ARG A 37 -2.57 7.35 -17.52
N GLU A 38 -2.74 8.00 -18.66
CA GLU A 38 -2.88 9.45 -18.76
C GLU A 38 -4.16 9.93 -18.08
N ALA A 39 -5.29 9.31 -18.38
CA ALA A 39 -6.57 9.64 -17.78
C ALA A 39 -6.53 9.49 -16.24
N LEU A 40 -5.96 8.38 -15.75
CA LEU A 40 -5.78 8.17 -14.30
C LEU A 40 -4.86 9.21 -13.66
N TYR A 41 -3.74 9.56 -14.32
CA TYR A 41 -2.87 10.64 -13.86
C TYR A 41 -3.63 11.96 -13.73
N ASP A 42 -4.39 12.33 -14.75
CA ASP A 42 -5.16 13.58 -14.78
C ASP A 42 -6.22 13.63 -13.65
N ILE A 43 -6.82 12.50 -13.32
CA ILE A 43 -7.76 12.36 -12.20
C ILE A 43 -7.06 12.56 -10.85
N ILE A 44 -5.89 11.94 -10.64
CA ILE A 44 -5.23 11.89 -9.32
C ILE A 44 -4.22 13.01 -9.07
N LYS A 45 -3.74 13.72 -10.11
CA LYS A 45 -2.71 14.78 -9.98
C LYS A 45 -3.14 15.95 -9.09
N VAL A 46 -4.44 16.22 -9.00
CA VAL A 46 -4.99 17.27 -8.15
C VAL A 46 -5.40 16.68 -6.82
N HIS A 47 -4.53 16.77 -5.82
CA HIS A 47 -4.74 16.23 -4.49
C HIS A 47 -4.12 17.12 -3.41
N THR A 48 -4.55 16.95 -2.16
CA THR A 48 -3.94 17.61 -1.00
C THR A 48 -2.57 17.00 -0.71
N ARG A 49 -1.53 17.78 -0.80
CA ARG A 49 -0.17 17.36 -0.43
C ARG A 49 0.03 17.51 1.07
N LEU A 50 0.40 16.44 1.72
CA LEU A 50 0.67 16.41 3.17
C LEU A 50 2.14 16.76 3.45
N THR A 51 2.41 17.22 4.65
CA THR A 51 3.77 17.27 5.20
C THR A 51 4.17 15.89 5.72
N TYR A 52 5.47 15.61 5.74
CA TYR A 52 5.96 14.33 6.28
C TYR A 52 5.73 14.23 7.78
N SER A 53 6.11 15.26 8.52
CA SER A 53 5.84 15.42 9.96
C SER A 53 5.53 16.86 10.27
N SER A 54 4.49 17.11 11.06
CA SER A 54 4.05 18.46 11.43
C SER A 54 3.22 18.41 12.71
N SER A 55 2.94 19.58 13.28
CA SER A 55 1.97 19.72 14.35
C SER A 55 0.52 19.81 13.86
N ASN A 56 0.32 19.92 12.54
CA ASN A 56 -0.98 19.82 11.88
C ASN A 56 -1.09 18.44 11.25
N THR A 57 -2.23 18.15 10.60
CA THR A 57 -2.43 16.89 9.89
C THR A 57 -1.27 16.59 8.93
N ASP A 58 -0.66 15.45 9.10
CA ASP A 58 0.47 14.97 8.32
C ASP A 58 0.32 13.51 7.88
N THR A 59 1.39 12.91 7.38
CA THR A 59 1.32 11.52 6.90
C THR A 59 1.11 10.51 8.01
N TRP A 60 1.54 10.77 9.26
CA TRP A 60 1.25 9.89 10.39
C TRP A 60 -0.25 9.79 10.65
N ASP A 61 -0.92 10.94 10.67
CA ASP A 61 -2.35 11.01 10.96
C ASP A 61 -3.17 10.28 9.90
N VAL A 62 -2.81 10.44 8.63
CA VAL A 62 -3.50 9.74 7.54
C VAL A 62 -3.29 8.24 7.62
N LEU A 63 -2.07 7.77 7.90
CA LEU A 63 -1.78 6.34 8.05
C LEU A 63 -2.49 5.71 9.25
N LYS A 64 -2.66 6.46 10.36
CA LYS A 64 -3.48 6.00 11.50
C LYS A 64 -4.95 5.78 11.12
N VAL A 65 -5.42 6.42 10.06
CA VAL A 65 -6.79 6.25 9.56
C VAL A 65 -6.86 5.19 8.46
N SER A 66 -5.96 5.23 7.48
CA SER A 66 -6.01 4.35 6.30
C SER A 66 -5.62 2.91 6.63
N ASP A 67 -4.67 2.73 7.54
CA ASP A 67 -4.11 1.41 7.89
C ASP A 67 -4.47 1.01 9.34
N LYS A 68 -5.57 1.57 9.87
CA LYS A 68 -6.06 1.22 11.22
C LYS A 68 -6.48 -0.23 11.30
N ASP A 69 -6.29 -0.83 12.46
CA ASP A 69 -6.85 -2.14 12.78
C ASP A 69 -8.38 -2.04 12.88
N THR A 70 -9.08 -2.91 12.17
CA THR A 70 -10.56 -2.94 12.18
C THR A 70 -11.14 -3.48 13.49
N THR A 71 -10.36 -4.21 14.27
CA THR A 71 -10.76 -4.79 15.56
C THR A 71 -10.37 -3.91 16.74
N ASN A 72 -9.30 -3.12 16.61
CA ASN A 72 -8.87 -2.11 17.58
C ASN A 72 -8.51 -0.81 16.85
N THR A 73 -9.48 0.07 16.72
CA THR A 73 -9.36 1.29 15.89
C THR A 73 -8.35 2.33 16.41
N SER A 74 -7.79 2.14 17.59
CA SER A 74 -6.66 2.94 18.11
C SER A 74 -5.31 2.46 17.56
N ASN A 75 -5.26 1.27 16.98
CA ASN A 75 -4.06 0.63 16.47
C ASN A 75 -3.92 0.79 14.95
N VAL A 76 -2.68 0.62 14.48
CA VAL A 76 -2.34 0.48 13.05
C VAL A 76 -1.81 -0.93 12.76
N CYS A 77 -2.05 -1.42 11.55
CA CYS A 77 -1.53 -2.70 11.08
C CYS A 77 -0.18 -2.51 10.39
N LEU A 78 0.88 -3.16 10.90
CA LEU A 78 2.21 -3.08 10.29
C LEU A 78 2.31 -3.98 9.06
N ILE A 79 2.67 -3.39 7.91
CA ILE A 79 2.61 -4.07 6.60
C ILE A 79 3.42 -5.37 6.54
N TYR A 80 4.66 -5.39 7.00
CA TYR A 80 5.52 -6.57 6.93
C TYR A 80 5.37 -7.48 8.15
N ALA A 81 5.21 -6.91 9.34
CA ALA A 81 5.04 -7.70 10.57
C ALA A 81 3.68 -8.42 10.62
N GLY A 82 2.66 -7.83 10.04
CA GLY A 82 1.31 -8.38 10.08
C GLY A 82 0.66 -8.34 11.46
N VAL A 83 1.13 -7.44 12.32
CA VAL A 83 0.63 -7.24 13.68
C VAL A 83 0.01 -5.86 13.83
N SER A 84 -0.86 -5.74 14.82
CA SER A 84 -1.51 -4.52 15.24
C SER A 84 -0.74 -3.89 16.40
N VAL A 85 -0.40 -2.61 16.28
CA VAL A 85 0.33 -1.84 17.31
C VAL A 85 -0.36 -0.54 17.60
N ASP A 86 -0.10 0.04 18.77
CA ASP A 86 -0.66 1.31 19.20
C ASP A 86 -0.33 2.43 18.22
N GLY A 87 -1.36 3.05 17.62
CA GLY A 87 -1.22 4.07 16.58
C GLY A 87 -0.47 5.33 17.03
N PRO A 88 -0.72 5.87 18.26
CA PRO A 88 0.05 6.99 18.82
C PRO A 88 1.55 6.76 19.01
N GLN A 89 2.03 5.52 18.99
CA GLN A 89 3.46 5.17 19.11
C GLN A 89 4.26 5.43 17.82
N GLU A 90 4.06 6.59 17.23
CA GLU A 90 4.82 7.05 16.07
C GLU A 90 6.29 7.13 16.40
N TYR A 91 7.14 6.61 15.56
CA TYR A 91 8.61 6.53 15.69
C TYR A 91 9.14 6.32 17.14
N ASN A 92 8.71 7.12 18.10
CA ASN A 92 9.00 7.05 19.54
C ASN A 92 10.46 6.68 19.85
N ASN A 93 11.41 7.49 19.33
CA ASN A 93 12.86 7.23 19.43
C ASN A 93 13.29 5.85 18.90
N GLY A 94 12.60 5.35 17.88
CA GLY A 94 12.86 4.05 17.24
C GLY A 94 12.17 2.86 17.92
N GLN A 95 11.36 3.10 18.95
CA GLN A 95 10.59 2.05 19.63
C GLN A 95 9.15 1.92 19.11
N GLY A 96 8.66 2.91 18.39
CA GLY A 96 7.37 2.90 17.74
C GLY A 96 7.44 2.37 16.32
N TRP A 97 6.30 2.44 15.65
CA TRP A 97 6.25 2.10 14.22
C TRP A 97 6.85 3.22 13.35
N ASN A 98 7.18 2.89 12.12
CA ASN A 98 7.77 3.80 11.14
C ASN A 98 6.94 3.83 9.86
N ARG A 99 7.27 4.75 8.95
CA ARG A 99 6.66 4.87 7.61
C ARG A 99 7.58 4.22 6.58
N GLU A 100 7.11 3.13 6.02
CA GLU A 100 7.73 2.48 4.87
C GLU A 100 7.39 3.24 3.61
N HIS A 101 8.39 3.52 2.77
CA HIS A 101 8.19 3.93 1.39
C HIS A 101 8.20 2.69 0.50
N VAL A 102 7.05 2.21 0.08
CA VAL A 102 6.89 1.01 -0.74
C VAL A 102 7.76 1.09 -1.99
N TRP A 103 7.69 2.20 -2.74
CA TRP A 103 8.75 2.56 -3.67
C TRP A 103 9.87 3.26 -2.89
N PRO A 104 11.08 2.69 -2.81
CA PRO A 104 12.16 3.24 -1.99
C PRO A 104 12.59 4.64 -2.43
N ARG A 105 12.81 5.50 -1.44
CA ARG A 105 13.29 6.87 -1.68
C ARG A 105 14.58 6.91 -2.48
N SER A 106 15.52 6.00 -2.18
CA SER A 106 16.82 5.91 -2.86
C SER A 106 16.70 5.59 -4.34
N LEU A 107 15.73 4.73 -4.72
CA LEU A 107 15.48 4.38 -6.12
C LEU A 107 14.73 5.48 -6.87
N GLY A 108 13.87 6.22 -6.18
CA GLY A 108 13.14 7.35 -6.74
C GLY A 108 13.88 8.69 -6.66
N ASN A 109 15.08 8.72 -6.02
CA ASN A 109 15.86 9.92 -5.76
C ASN A 109 15.02 11.09 -5.19
N PHE A 110 14.21 10.80 -4.16
CA PHE A 110 13.39 11.79 -3.47
C PHE A 110 13.58 11.71 -1.96
N GLY A 111 13.33 12.84 -1.28
CA GLY A 111 13.39 12.96 0.17
C GLY A 111 12.02 12.79 0.83
N THR A 112 11.84 13.53 1.93
CA THR A 112 10.57 13.61 2.68
C THR A 112 9.93 15.00 2.56
N SER A 113 10.34 15.77 1.58
CA SER A 113 9.69 17.04 1.24
C SER A 113 8.27 16.78 0.74
N GLN A 114 7.39 17.76 0.97
CA GLN A 114 5.99 17.70 0.55
C GLN A 114 5.86 17.41 -0.95
N GLY A 115 5.10 16.38 -1.28
CA GLY A 115 4.93 15.86 -2.65
C GLY A 115 5.18 14.38 -2.72
N VAL A 116 6.03 13.91 -3.62
CA VAL A 116 6.30 12.47 -3.86
C VAL A 116 6.72 11.72 -2.59
N GLY A 117 7.54 12.34 -1.74
CA GLY A 117 8.02 11.72 -0.50
C GLY A 117 6.97 11.64 0.62
N THR A 118 5.81 12.25 0.42
CA THR A 118 4.70 12.29 1.38
C THR A 118 3.40 11.73 0.79
N ASP A 119 3.49 11.06 -0.35
CA ASP A 119 2.36 10.38 -0.96
C ASP A 119 1.94 9.18 -0.10
N VAL A 120 0.76 9.27 0.48
CA VAL A 120 0.24 8.22 1.39
C VAL A 120 -0.10 6.90 0.67
N HIS A 121 -0.25 6.90 -0.66
CA HIS A 121 -0.37 5.67 -1.41
C HIS A 121 0.96 4.90 -1.49
N ASN A 122 2.08 5.61 -1.36
CA ASN A 122 3.42 5.03 -1.27
C ASN A 122 3.90 4.79 0.17
N LEU A 123 3.15 5.25 1.17
CA LEU A 123 3.52 5.11 2.57
C LEU A 123 2.69 4.03 3.26
N LYS A 124 3.35 3.21 4.08
CA LYS A 124 2.70 2.19 4.91
C LYS A 124 3.29 2.15 6.31
N PRO A 125 2.49 1.88 7.37
CA PRO A 125 3.03 1.61 8.68
C PRO A 125 3.91 0.36 8.66
N ALA A 126 5.11 0.43 9.22
CA ALA A 126 6.05 -0.68 9.28
C ALA A 126 6.83 -0.68 10.60
N ASP A 127 7.27 -1.85 11.03
CA ASP A 127 8.30 -1.96 12.07
C ASP A 127 9.63 -1.41 11.55
N GLY A 128 10.36 -0.68 12.39
CA GLY A 128 11.61 -0.04 11.99
C GLY A 128 12.71 -1.03 11.60
N GLY A 129 12.78 -2.19 12.27
CA GLY A 129 13.73 -3.26 11.96
C GLY A 129 13.40 -3.94 10.63
N LEU A 130 12.12 -4.27 10.41
CA LEU A 130 11.68 -4.87 9.15
C LEU A 130 11.78 -3.89 7.97
N ASN A 131 11.50 -2.62 8.20
CA ASN A 131 11.72 -1.56 7.22
C ASN A 131 13.21 -1.46 6.84
N SER A 132 14.11 -1.49 7.81
CA SER A 132 15.54 -1.50 7.58
C SER A 132 16.02 -2.77 6.85
N LEU A 133 15.47 -3.93 7.18
CA LEU A 133 15.77 -5.20 6.51
C LEU A 133 15.31 -5.18 5.05
N ARG A 134 14.11 -4.68 4.78
CA ARG A 134 13.59 -4.51 3.43
C ARG A 134 14.45 -3.51 2.64
N SER A 135 14.91 -2.43 3.27
CA SER A 135 15.80 -1.44 2.64
C SER A 135 15.27 -0.94 1.29
N ASN A 136 16.05 -1.10 0.22
CA ASN A 136 15.64 -0.84 -1.16
C ASN A 136 15.65 -2.12 -2.03
N HIS A 137 15.56 -3.29 -1.40
CA HIS A 137 15.49 -4.55 -2.10
C HIS A 137 14.27 -4.60 -3.04
N GLU A 138 14.45 -5.18 -4.22
CA GLU A 138 13.35 -5.38 -5.15
C GLU A 138 12.38 -6.46 -4.64
N TYR A 139 11.09 -6.32 -4.95
CA TYR A 139 10.13 -7.37 -4.65
C TYR A 139 10.17 -8.45 -5.73
N ASP A 140 10.28 -9.71 -5.30
CA ASP A 140 10.28 -10.87 -6.18
C ASP A 140 9.73 -12.10 -5.44
N ASP A 141 9.40 -13.15 -6.17
CA ASP A 141 9.11 -14.46 -5.62
C ASP A 141 10.44 -15.21 -5.38
N LEU A 142 10.77 -15.45 -4.14
CA LEU A 142 12.03 -16.09 -3.75
C LEU A 142 11.92 -17.61 -3.64
N GLY A 143 10.72 -18.16 -3.62
CA GLY A 143 10.49 -19.60 -3.47
C GLY A 143 11.30 -20.19 -2.32
N THR A 144 12.25 -21.08 -2.64
CA THR A 144 13.14 -21.73 -1.64
C THR A 144 14.47 -21.00 -1.40
N THR A 145 14.74 -19.89 -2.12
CA THR A 145 16.03 -19.17 -2.03
C THR A 145 16.00 -18.03 -1.02
N GLY A 146 14.85 -17.71 -0.48
CA GLY A 146 14.66 -16.66 0.51
C GLY A 146 14.89 -17.18 1.95
N ASN A 147 15.52 -16.34 2.77
CA ASN A 147 15.62 -16.58 4.20
C ASN A 147 14.34 -16.09 4.89
N ALA A 148 13.78 -16.89 5.78
CA ALA A 148 12.59 -16.50 6.54
C ALA A 148 12.84 -15.25 7.40
N VAL A 149 11.88 -14.35 7.40
CA VAL A 149 11.91 -13.13 8.20
C VAL A 149 10.98 -13.29 9.40
N ASN A 150 11.53 -13.08 10.58
CA ASN A 150 10.80 -13.17 11.85
C ASN A 150 10.60 -11.78 12.46
N TYR A 151 9.52 -11.65 13.22
CA TYR A 151 9.23 -10.51 14.07
C TYR A 151 8.87 -11.00 15.49
N ASN A 152 9.60 -10.54 16.50
CA ASN A 152 9.43 -10.99 17.89
C ASN A 152 9.40 -12.53 18.06
N GLY A 153 10.26 -13.23 17.33
CA GLY A 153 10.37 -14.69 17.37
C GLY A 153 9.33 -15.45 16.56
N SER A 154 8.39 -14.78 15.92
CA SER A 154 7.35 -15.39 15.09
C SER A 154 7.60 -15.15 13.59
N ALA A 155 7.32 -16.15 12.77
CA ALA A 155 7.44 -16.03 11.33
C ALA A 155 6.42 -15.02 10.79
N THR A 156 6.89 -14.10 9.95
CA THR A 156 6.02 -13.06 9.33
C THR A 156 5.37 -13.52 8.04
N GLY A 157 5.93 -14.54 7.40
CA GLY A 157 5.60 -14.95 6.04
C GLY A 157 6.35 -14.16 4.96
N ASN A 158 7.18 -13.18 5.34
CA ASN A 158 8.12 -12.58 4.38
C ASN A 158 9.37 -13.46 4.28
N THR A 159 10.04 -13.37 3.12
CA THR A 159 11.39 -13.90 2.93
C THR A 159 12.30 -12.86 2.32
N TYR A 160 13.61 -13.00 2.47
CA TYR A 160 14.55 -12.08 1.89
C TYR A 160 15.85 -12.77 1.45
N ASN A 161 16.48 -12.22 0.41
CA ASN A 161 17.80 -12.61 -0.05
C ASN A 161 18.68 -11.35 -0.20
N GLY A 162 19.42 -11.02 0.86
CA GLY A 162 20.22 -9.79 0.90
C GLY A 162 21.33 -9.76 -0.12
N SER A 163 21.93 -10.92 -0.48
CA SER A 163 22.99 -10.98 -1.50
C SER A 163 22.47 -10.76 -2.92
N ALA A 164 21.20 -11.10 -3.16
CA ALA A 164 20.53 -10.83 -4.42
C ALA A 164 19.84 -9.44 -4.46
N GLY A 165 19.70 -8.78 -3.30
CA GLY A 165 18.96 -7.52 -3.20
C GLY A 165 17.44 -7.70 -3.36
N LEU A 166 16.89 -8.83 -2.90
CA LEU A 166 15.50 -9.22 -3.11
C LEU A 166 14.75 -9.41 -1.79
N PHE A 167 13.48 -9.05 -1.79
CA PHE A 167 12.56 -9.23 -0.68
C PHE A 167 11.21 -9.75 -1.19
N GLU A 168 10.73 -10.84 -0.63
CA GLU A 168 9.39 -11.35 -0.89
C GLU A 168 8.46 -10.98 0.26
N PRO A 169 7.48 -10.10 0.04
CA PRO A 169 6.51 -9.76 1.05
C PRO A 169 5.53 -10.92 1.29
N ARG A 170 5.00 -11.01 2.49
CA ARG A 170 3.95 -11.98 2.84
C ARG A 170 2.75 -11.85 1.89
N ASP A 171 2.11 -12.96 1.57
CA ASP A 171 1.06 -13.03 0.54
C ASP A 171 -0.10 -12.06 0.77
N LYS A 172 -0.49 -11.86 2.03
CA LYS A 172 -1.62 -10.99 2.40
C LYS A 172 -1.47 -9.53 1.97
N VAL A 173 -0.25 -9.06 1.70
CA VAL A 173 0.02 -7.65 1.34
C VAL A 173 0.55 -7.46 -0.07
N LYS A 174 0.77 -8.54 -0.82
CA LYS A 174 1.29 -8.46 -2.20
C LYS A 174 0.39 -7.59 -3.09
N GLY A 175 -0.94 -7.73 -2.95
CA GLY A 175 -1.91 -6.93 -3.70
C GLY A 175 -1.86 -5.44 -3.34
N ASP A 176 -1.78 -5.11 -2.05
CA ASP A 176 -1.72 -3.72 -1.58
C ASP A 176 -0.42 -3.03 -2.04
N LEU A 177 0.70 -3.76 -1.98
CA LEU A 177 1.99 -3.28 -2.45
C LEU A 177 1.98 -3.07 -3.98
N ALA A 178 1.41 -4.01 -4.74
CA ALA A 178 1.27 -3.87 -6.19
C ALA A 178 0.42 -2.65 -6.55
N LEU A 179 -0.68 -2.40 -5.83
CA LEU A 179 -1.51 -1.21 -6.02
C LEU A 179 -0.75 0.08 -5.69
N SER A 180 0.02 0.09 -4.60
CA SER A 180 0.88 1.23 -4.25
C SER A 180 1.87 1.56 -5.37
N PHE A 181 2.52 0.55 -5.96
CA PHE A 181 3.40 0.73 -7.12
C PHE A 181 2.66 1.28 -8.34
N TYR A 182 1.49 0.73 -8.64
CA TYR A 182 0.71 1.15 -9.79
C TYR A 182 0.28 2.61 -9.70
N ILE A 183 -0.28 3.02 -8.54
CA ILE A 183 -0.67 4.41 -8.31
C ILE A 183 0.55 5.32 -8.40
N TRP A 184 1.67 4.92 -7.77
CA TRP A 184 2.89 5.72 -7.77
C TRP A 184 3.45 5.93 -9.19
N ILE A 185 3.46 4.89 -10.04
CA ILE A 185 3.84 4.99 -11.46
C ILE A 185 2.93 5.97 -12.22
N CYS A 186 1.63 5.95 -11.96
CA CYS A 186 0.70 6.90 -12.56
C CYS A 186 1.00 8.35 -12.14
N VAL A 187 1.34 8.58 -10.86
CA VAL A 187 1.66 9.92 -10.32
C VAL A 187 3.00 10.45 -10.84
N MET A 188 3.97 9.57 -11.09
CA MET A 188 5.35 9.95 -11.47
C MET A 188 5.55 10.22 -12.95
N LYS A 189 4.50 10.32 -13.76
CA LYS A 189 4.56 10.56 -15.21
C LYS A 189 5.49 11.70 -15.63
N GLU A 190 5.65 12.74 -14.81
CA GLU A 190 6.44 13.91 -15.17
C GLU A 190 7.96 13.76 -14.99
N ARG A 191 8.45 12.74 -14.28
CA ARG A 191 9.85 12.73 -13.87
C ARG A 191 10.79 11.88 -14.71
N GLU A 192 10.32 10.80 -15.34
CA GLU A 192 11.19 10.05 -16.28
C GLU A 192 10.42 9.02 -17.10
N ARG A 193 10.59 9.05 -18.42
CA ARG A 193 10.13 8.05 -19.38
C ARG A 193 10.99 6.77 -19.32
N SER A 194 11.26 6.25 -18.13
CA SER A 194 12.02 5.00 -18.03
C SER A 194 11.53 4.13 -16.88
N PRO A 195 10.52 3.27 -17.12
CA PRO A 195 10.21 2.18 -16.21
C PRO A 195 11.17 1.01 -16.45
N ILE A 196 12.49 1.23 -16.27
CA ILE A 196 13.50 0.17 -16.52
C ILE A 196 13.41 -0.97 -15.51
N TRP A 197 12.65 -0.84 -14.43
CA TRP A 197 12.66 -1.77 -13.31
C TRP A 197 11.50 -2.76 -13.24
N LEU A 198 10.44 -2.57 -14.05
CA LEU A 198 9.29 -3.48 -14.02
C LEU A 198 9.46 -4.74 -14.87
N TYR A 199 10.48 -4.83 -15.72
CA TYR A 199 10.70 -5.98 -16.59
C TYR A 199 12.20 -6.22 -16.85
N LYS A 200 12.97 -6.65 -15.88
CA LYS A 200 14.04 -7.57 -16.18
C LYS A 200 13.43 -8.97 -16.23
N LYS A 201 12.94 -9.37 -17.41
CA LYS A 201 12.80 -10.79 -17.72
C LYS A 201 14.14 -11.46 -17.46
N ARG A 202 14.19 -12.36 -16.49
CA ARG A 202 15.20 -13.41 -16.45
C ARG A 202 14.83 -14.50 -17.45
#